data_168fe856626831a1ac5b77ec871f7f99
#
_entry.id   168fe856626831a1ac5b77ec871f7f99
#
_cell.length_a   1.000
_cell.length_b   1.000
_cell.length_c   1.000
_cell.angle_alpha   90.00
_cell.angle_beta   90.00
_cell.angle_gamma   90.00
#
_symmetry.space_group_name_H-M   'P 1'
#
loop_
_entity.id
_entity.type
_entity.pdbx_description
1 polymer ?
#
loop_
_entity_poly.entity_id
_entity_poly.type
_entity_poly.pdbx_seq_one_letter_code
_entity_poly.pdbx_strand_id
1 'polypeptide(L)'
;MSRFLPVLISIYVLVCLSCASKPPVSPPLSAPVTKPEGIYHTVAKSQTLWRICKTYNVNMQEVAELNNIKNTSLIRVGDKIFIPGAKQQLQVNIEPPDIGETVPEIVLNKGMFIWPVKGKIIKKFGISDGFKNDGIDIAASTGSKVVAAYSGKVVFASELKGYGNTIIIQHNDKYATVYANNKSNLVKRGAVVKTGQLIAMAGNSSGVTTTIPHLHFQIREENQPRNPLFYLP
;
A
#
# COMPACT_ATOMS: atom_id res chain seq x y z
N MET A 1 -65.69 45.03 -14.93
CA MET A 1 -64.45 44.84 -15.66
C MET A 1 -63.39 44.59 -14.61
N SER A 2 -63.13 43.30 -14.35
CA SER A 2 -62.15 42.84 -13.30
C SER A 2 -60.88 42.41 -13.99
N ARG A 3 -59.73 43.06 -13.68
CA ARG A 3 -58.41 42.71 -14.20
C ARG A 3 -57.73 41.75 -13.25
N PHE A 4 -57.53 40.51 -13.65
CA PHE A 4 -56.68 39.53 -12.98
C PHE A 4 -55.23 39.77 -13.38
N LEU A 5 -54.35 39.95 -12.39
CA LEU A 5 -52.90 40.04 -12.53
C LEU A 5 -52.32 38.63 -12.25
N PRO A 6 -51.49 38.03 -13.12
CA PRO A 6 -50.85 36.76 -12.80
C PRO A 6 -49.61 36.97 -11.91
N VAL A 7 -49.59 36.26 -10.78
CA VAL A 7 -48.43 36.18 -9.89
C VAL A 7 -47.47 35.15 -10.47
N LEU A 8 -46.29 35.63 -10.91
CA LEU A 8 -45.17 34.79 -11.32
C LEU A 8 -44.45 34.25 -10.05
N ILE A 9 -44.65 32.97 -9.77
CA ILE A 9 -43.89 32.26 -8.73
C ILE A 9 -42.57 31.80 -9.35
N SER A 10 -41.50 32.50 -8.98
CA SER A 10 -40.13 32.12 -9.36
C SER A 10 -39.66 30.98 -8.45
N ILE A 11 -39.60 29.76 -9.00
CA ILE A 11 -39.04 28.59 -8.27
C ILE A 11 -37.51 28.65 -8.36
N TYR A 12 -36.85 29.04 -7.26
CA TYR A 12 -35.41 28.90 -7.10
C TYR A 12 -35.09 27.42 -6.86
N VAL A 13 -34.58 26.77 -7.88
CA VAL A 13 -33.99 25.41 -7.74
C VAL A 13 -32.61 25.58 -7.10
N LEU A 14 -32.54 25.28 -5.81
CA LEU A 14 -31.27 25.20 -5.08
C LEU A 14 -30.54 23.93 -5.52
N VAL A 15 -29.60 24.04 -6.45
CA VAL A 15 -28.71 22.95 -6.82
C VAL A 15 -27.68 22.77 -5.70
N CYS A 16 -27.97 21.84 -4.78
CA CYS A 16 -26.97 21.38 -3.82
C CYS A 16 -25.88 20.59 -4.58
N LEU A 17 -24.72 21.23 -4.84
CA LEU A 17 -23.51 20.51 -5.22
C LEU A 17 -23.13 19.60 -4.03
N SER A 18 -23.53 18.33 -4.12
CA SER A 18 -23.04 17.28 -3.25
C SER A 18 -21.57 17.05 -3.58
N CYS A 19 -20.66 17.58 -2.77
CA CYS A 19 -19.27 17.12 -2.76
C CYS A 19 -19.27 15.65 -2.36
N ALA A 20 -19.24 14.76 -3.34
CA ALA A 20 -19.06 13.34 -3.11
C ALA A 20 -17.63 13.12 -2.56
N SER A 21 -17.49 13.10 -1.24
CA SER A 21 -16.26 12.65 -0.59
C SER A 21 -16.02 11.19 -0.96
N LYS A 22 -14.79 10.86 -1.43
CA LYS A 22 -14.38 9.47 -1.65
C LYS A 22 -14.71 8.64 -0.40
N PRO A 23 -15.22 7.40 -0.57
CA PRO A 23 -15.54 6.56 0.58
C PRO A 23 -14.27 6.32 1.41
N PRO A 24 -14.38 6.27 2.74
CA PRO A 24 -13.25 6.02 3.62
C PRO A 24 -12.62 4.67 3.28
N VAL A 25 -11.28 4.57 3.47
CA VAL A 25 -10.55 3.31 3.32
C VAL A 25 -11.22 2.24 4.17
N SER A 26 -11.78 1.23 3.51
CA SER A 26 -12.35 0.09 4.21
C SER A 26 -11.21 -0.82 4.69
N PRO A 27 -11.29 -1.36 5.91
CA PRO A 27 -10.34 -2.37 6.34
C PRO A 27 -10.39 -3.57 5.39
N PRO A 28 -9.27 -4.22 5.08
CA PRO A 28 -9.29 -5.48 4.37
C PRO A 28 -10.12 -6.49 5.16
N LEU A 29 -11.02 -7.23 4.51
CA LEU A 29 -11.94 -8.19 5.14
C LEU A 29 -11.23 -9.37 5.83
N SER A 30 -10.00 -9.67 5.44
CA SER A 30 -9.09 -10.65 6.06
C SER A 30 -7.68 -10.39 5.54
N ALA A 31 -6.64 -10.88 6.24
CA ALA A 31 -5.32 -11.02 5.65
C ALA A 31 -5.40 -12.11 4.57
N PRO A 32 -5.37 -11.80 3.29
CA PRO A 32 -5.43 -12.84 2.28
C PRO A 32 -4.08 -13.55 2.26
N VAL A 33 -4.08 -14.82 2.70
CA VAL A 33 -3.02 -15.76 2.34
C VAL A 33 -3.33 -16.22 0.92
N THR A 34 -3.23 -15.32 -0.05
CA THR A 34 -3.46 -15.64 -1.46
C THR A 34 -2.14 -16.00 -2.10
N LYS A 35 -2.13 -17.12 -2.80
CA LYS A 35 -1.04 -17.40 -3.74
C LYS A 35 -1.19 -16.40 -4.89
N PRO A 36 -0.20 -15.52 -5.10
CA PRO A 36 -0.32 -14.52 -6.15
C PRO A 36 -0.31 -15.18 -7.52
N GLU A 37 -1.20 -14.74 -8.38
CA GLU A 37 -1.14 -15.11 -9.79
C GLU A 37 0.05 -14.41 -10.46
N GLY A 38 0.87 -15.18 -11.17
CA GLY A 38 2.04 -14.66 -11.86
C GLY A 38 3.13 -15.71 -12.01
N ILE A 39 4.21 -15.33 -12.65
CA ILE A 39 5.39 -16.17 -12.89
C ILE A 39 6.67 -15.45 -12.50
N TYR A 40 7.75 -16.20 -12.34
CA TYR A 40 9.10 -15.63 -12.26
C TYR A 40 9.74 -15.62 -13.65
N HIS A 41 10.12 -14.42 -14.12
CA HIS A 41 10.96 -14.22 -15.30
C HIS A 41 12.44 -14.23 -14.87
N THR A 42 13.27 -15.03 -15.54
CA THR A 42 14.71 -15.02 -15.30
C THR A 42 15.37 -14.02 -16.27
N VAL A 43 16.04 -13.02 -15.71
CA VAL A 43 16.70 -11.96 -16.50
C VAL A 43 17.80 -12.54 -17.38
N ALA A 44 17.73 -12.29 -18.68
CA ALA A 44 18.75 -12.68 -19.66
C ALA A 44 19.67 -11.49 -20.01
N LYS A 45 20.75 -11.78 -20.76
CA LYS A 45 21.70 -10.74 -21.21
C LYS A 45 20.99 -9.64 -22.00
N SER A 46 21.37 -8.40 -21.74
CA SER A 46 20.85 -7.19 -22.38
C SER A 46 19.39 -6.85 -22.08
N GLN A 47 18.71 -7.59 -21.19
CA GLN A 47 17.37 -7.25 -20.71
C GLN A 47 17.44 -6.16 -19.64
N THR A 48 16.44 -5.27 -19.62
CA THR A 48 16.22 -4.26 -18.59
C THR A 48 14.86 -4.46 -17.98
N LEU A 49 14.63 -3.95 -16.76
CA LEU A 49 13.33 -4.03 -16.10
C LEU A 49 12.22 -3.43 -16.97
N TRP A 50 12.50 -2.30 -17.62
CA TRP A 50 11.56 -1.66 -18.54
C TRP A 50 11.14 -2.57 -19.71
N ARG A 51 12.11 -3.20 -20.41
CA ARG A 51 11.83 -4.11 -21.51
C ARG A 51 11.02 -5.33 -21.07
N ILE A 52 11.36 -5.89 -19.92
CA ILE A 52 10.61 -6.98 -19.32
C ILE A 52 9.18 -6.53 -19.07
N CYS A 53 8.96 -5.42 -18.37
CA CYS A 53 7.62 -4.91 -18.07
C CYS A 53 6.82 -4.57 -19.34
N LYS A 54 7.46 -3.95 -20.34
CA LYS A 54 6.85 -3.65 -21.65
C LYS A 54 6.37 -4.94 -22.35
N THR A 55 7.22 -5.97 -22.39
CA THR A 55 6.89 -7.27 -23.01
C THR A 55 5.70 -7.95 -22.35
N TYR A 56 5.61 -7.91 -21.02
CA TYR A 56 4.51 -8.49 -20.27
C TYR A 56 3.30 -7.58 -20.14
N ASN A 57 3.38 -6.34 -20.64
CA ASN A 57 2.34 -5.30 -20.50
C ASN A 57 1.92 -5.07 -19.05
N VAL A 58 2.90 -4.94 -18.15
CA VAL A 58 2.72 -4.70 -16.71
C VAL A 58 3.33 -3.38 -16.28
N ASN A 59 2.80 -2.80 -15.20
CA ASN A 59 3.32 -1.54 -14.65
C ASN A 59 4.69 -1.76 -14.01
N MET A 60 5.71 -1.01 -14.47
CA MET A 60 7.09 -1.15 -14.00
C MET A 60 7.26 -0.79 -12.52
N GLN A 61 6.54 0.22 -12.02
CA GLN A 61 6.56 0.61 -10.61
C GLN A 61 6.02 -0.52 -9.71
N GLU A 62 4.91 -1.15 -10.11
CA GLU A 62 4.33 -2.28 -9.39
C GLU A 62 5.29 -3.47 -9.35
N VAL A 63 5.87 -3.83 -10.50
CA VAL A 63 6.87 -4.91 -10.59
C VAL A 63 8.08 -4.59 -9.70
N ALA A 64 8.57 -3.36 -9.74
CA ALA A 64 9.71 -2.92 -8.91
C ALA A 64 9.39 -3.03 -7.42
N GLU A 65 8.20 -2.61 -6.99
CA GLU A 65 7.76 -2.70 -5.60
C GLU A 65 7.59 -4.14 -5.13
N LEU A 66 6.93 -5.00 -5.92
CA LEU A 66 6.73 -6.42 -5.61
C LEU A 66 8.06 -7.19 -5.47
N ASN A 67 9.06 -6.80 -6.25
CA ASN A 67 10.39 -7.42 -6.24
C ASN A 67 11.43 -6.66 -5.41
N ASN A 68 11.03 -5.60 -4.71
CA ASN A 68 11.93 -4.73 -3.92
C ASN A 68 13.09 -4.13 -4.74
N ILE A 69 12.86 -3.83 -6.01
CA ILE A 69 13.83 -3.23 -6.93
C ILE A 69 13.71 -1.70 -6.82
N LYS A 70 14.59 -1.07 -6.04
CA LYS A 70 14.63 0.39 -5.86
C LYS A 70 15.46 1.11 -6.92
N ASN A 71 16.31 0.39 -7.61
CA ASN A 71 17.17 0.88 -8.68
C ASN A 71 17.23 -0.16 -9.79
N THR A 72 16.73 0.20 -10.96
CA THR A 72 16.69 -0.68 -12.15
C THR A 72 18.05 -1.08 -12.67
N SER A 73 19.11 -0.29 -12.39
CA SER A 73 20.49 -0.61 -12.78
C SER A 73 21.08 -1.79 -11.97
N LEU A 74 20.43 -2.23 -10.91
CA LEU A 74 20.94 -3.30 -10.06
C LEU A 74 20.43 -4.69 -10.46
N ILE A 75 19.52 -4.81 -11.43
CA ILE A 75 19.11 -6.13 -11.92
C ILE A 75 20.25 -6.78 -12.71
N ARG A 76 20.46 -8.07 -12.52
CA ARG A 76 21.55 -8.87 -13.10
C ARG A 76 21.01 -10.06 -13.87
N VAL A 77 21.78 -10.52 -14.83
CA VAL A 77 21.50 -11.79 -15.50
C VAL A 77 21.38 -12.92 -14.48
N GLY A 78 20.32 -13.69 -14.56
CA GLY A 78 19.99 -14.76 -13.62
C GLY A 78 19.04 -14.36 -12.50
N ASP A 79 18.80 -13.05 -12.25
CA ASP A 79 17.82 -12.62 -11.28
C ASP A 79 16.42 -13.10 -11.66
N LYS A 80 15.63 -13.51 -10.66
CA LYS A 80 14.24 -13.93 -10.84
C LYS A 80 13.32 -12.79 -10.45
N ILE A 81 12.60 -12.22 -11.41
CA ILE A 81 11.65 -11.13 -11.23
C ILE A 81 10.24 -11.70 -11.31
N PHE A 82 9.45 -11.53 -10.25
CA PHE A 82 8.05 -11.90 -10.25
C PHE A 82 7.24 -10.92 -11.12
N ILE A 83 6.50 -11.47 -12.09
CA ILE A 83 5.65 -10.72 -13.02
C ILE A 83 4.19 -11.02 -12.67
N PRO A 84 3.45 -10.08 -12.07
CA PRO A 84 2.06 -10.28 -11.68
C PRO A 84 1.16 -10.51 -12.90
N GLY A 85 0.20 -11.43 -12.78
CA GLY A 85 -0.78 -11.73 -13.82
C GLY A 85 -0.25 -12.48 -15.04
N ALA A 86 1.06 -12.64 -15.18
CA ALA A 86 1.64 -13.40 -16.30
C ALA A 86 1.39 -14.90 -16.14
N LYS A 87 1.03 -15.58 -17.23
CA LYS A 87 0.70 -17.02 -17.25
C LYS A 87 1.81 -17.88 -17.82
N GLN A 88 2.68 -17.29 -18.63
CA GLN A 88 3.80 -17.99 -19.30
C GLN A 88 4.98 -17.05 -19.52
N GLN A 89 6.17 -17.60 -19.71
CA GLN A 89 7.35 -16.80 -20.08
C GLN A 89 7.22 -16.32 -21.51
N LEU A 90 7.57 -15.03 -21.72
CA LEU A 90 7.61 -14.38 -23.03
C LEU A 90 9.05 -14.09 -23.42
N GLN A 91 9.30 -14.07 -24.73
CA GLN A 91 10.56 -13.59 -25.30
C GLN A 91 10.60 -12.04 -25.16
N VAL A 92 11.61 -11.54 -24.45
CA VAL A 92 11.76 -10.09 -24.25
C VAL A 92 12.54 -9.52 -25.42
N ASN A 93 11.94 -8.53 -26.12
CA ASN A 93 12.63 -7.77 -27.17
C ASN A 93 13.73 -6.90 -26.53
N ILE A 94 14.96 -7.04 -27.04
CA ILE A 94 16.15 -6.31 -26.57
C ILE A 94 16.51 -5.09 -27.45
N GLU A 95 15.71 -4.79 -28.48
CA GLU A 95 15.92 -3.59 -29.31
C GLU A 95 15.83 -2.30 -28.48
N PRO A 96 16.57 -1.26 -28.87
CA PRO A 96 16.46 0.04 -28.21
C PRO A 96 15.01 0.55 -28.19
N PRO A 97 14.64 1.45 -27.25
CA PRO A 97 13.36 2.14 -27.32
C PRO A 97 13.18 2.86 -28.66
N ASP A 98 11.94 2.91 -29.14
CA ASP A 98 11.63 3.69 -30.34
C ASP A 98 11.95 5.17 -30.14
N ILE A 99 12.22 5.89 -31.24
CA ILE A 99 12.47 7.33 -31.18
C ILE A 99 11.28 8.04 -30.53
N GLY A 100 11.52 8.74 -29.41
CA GLY A 100 10.49 9.43 -28.64
C GLY A 100 9.83 8.61 -27.54
N GLU A 101 10.17 7.32 -27.39
CA GLU A 101 9.71 6.51 -26.26
C GLU A 101 10.50 6.85 -25.00
N THR A 102 9.77 7.19 -23.92
CA THR A 102 10.39 7.49 -22.62
C THR A 102 10.41 6.23 -21.74
N VAL A 103 11.59 5.93 -21.18
CA VAL A 103 11.72 4.88 -20.16
C VAL A 103 11.29 5.48 -18.80
N PRO A 104 10.25 4.95 -18.16
CA PRO A 104 9.82 5.49 -16.87
C PRO A 104 10.88 5.25 -15.79
N GLU A 105 10.94 6.16 -14.81
CA GLU A 105 11.78 5.99 -13.64
C GLU A 105 10.99 5.37 -12.47
N ILE A 106 11.69 4.66 -11.59
CA ILE A 106 11.12 4.18 -10.33
C ILE A 106 11.00 5.34 -9.36
N VAL A 107 9.78 5.59 -8.90
CA VAL A 107 9.48 6.66 -7.94
C VAL A 107 9.73 6.15 -6.52
N LEU A 108 10.59 6.86 -5.78
CA LEU A 108 10.83 6.65 -4.36
C LEU A 108 10.36 7.90 -3.60
N ASN A 109 9.30 7.75 -2.79
CA ASN A 109 8.75 8.84 -1.95
C ASN A 109 9.38 8.82 -0.54
N LYS A 110 10.69 8.68 -0.47
CA LYS A 110 11.44 8.50 0.78
C LYS A 110 11.23 9.65 1.76
N GLY A 111 11.04 9.29 3.04
CA GLY A 111 10.82 10.25 4.11
C GLY A 111 9.40 10.81 4.17
N MET A 112 8.50 10.38 3.28
CA MET A 112 7.09 10.76 3.35
C MET A 112 6.43 10.26 4.64
N PHE A 113 6.83 9.07 5.10
CA PHE A 113 6.39 8.48 6.36
C PHE A 113 7.61 8.19 7.25
N ILE A 114 7.43 8.28 8.57
CA ILE A 114 8.45 7.85 9.52
C ILE A 114 8.29 6.37 9.88
N TRP A 115 9.36 5.75 10.40
CA TRP A 115 9.28 4.38 10.94
C TRP A 115 8.30 4.31 12.10
N PRO A 116 7.27 3.42 12.06
CA PRO A 116 6.27 3.31 13.12
C PRO A 116 6.79 2.63 14.39
N VAL A 117 7.84 1.83 14.27
CA VAL A 117 8.53 1.13 15.37
C VAL A 117 9.99 0.92 14.99
N LYS A 118 10.87 0.84 15.99
CA LYS A 118 12.29 0.45 15.80
C LYS A 118 12.39 -1.07 15.78
N GLY A 119 13.05 -1.63 14.76
CA GLY A 119 13.27 -3.08 14.66
C GLY A 119 13.84 -3.51 13.32
N LYS A 120 14.19 -4.79 13.21
CA LYS A 120 14.63 -5.40 11.95
C LYS A 120 13.40 -5.82 11.13
N ILE A 121 13.46 -5.67 9.80
CA ILE A 121 12.48 -6.23 8.91
C ILE A 121 12.68 -7.73 8.86
N ILE A 122 11.67 -8.49 9.26
CA ILE A 122 11.66 -9.95 9.24
C ILE A 122 10.86 -10.51 8.04
N LYS A 123 9.96 -9.71 7.47
CA LYS A 123 9.27 -10.03 6.22
C LYS A 123 9.11 -8.76 5.39
N LYS A 124 9.51 -8.83 4.13
CA LYS A 124 9.39 -7.71 3.19
C LYS A 124 8.05 -7.73 2.49
N PHE A 125 7.67 -6.59 1.94
CA PHE A 125 6.57 -6.47 0.96
C PHE A 125 6.87 -7.31 -0.29
N GLY A 126 5.83 -7.82 -0.93
CA GLY A 126 5.91 -8.58 -2.18
C GLY A 126 5.70 -10.07 -1.96
N ILE A 127 6.36 -10.88 -2.77
CA ILE A 127 6.18 -12.34 -2.78
C ILE A 127 7.35 -13.02 -2.08
N SER A 128 7.04 -13.84 -1.08
CA SER A 128 8.01 -14.70 -0.40
C SER A 128 7.36 -16.04 -0.09
N ASP A 129 8.08 -17.14 -0.34
CA ASP A 129 7.62 -18.50 -0.07
C ASP A 129 6.25 -18.83 -0.70
N GLY A 130 5.96 -18.24 -1.87
CA GLY A 130 4.71 -18.44 -2.58
C GLY A 130 3.51 -17.68 -2.03
N PHE A 131 3.70 -16.81 -1.03
CA PHE A 131 2.65 -15.97 -0.43
C PHE A 131 2.94 -14.49 -0.62
N LYS A 132 1.86 -13.70 -0.77
CA LYS A 132 1.94 -12.25 -0.85
C LYS A 132 1.93 -11.63 0.54
N ASN A 133 2.83 -10.68 0.78
CA ASN A 133 2.81 -9.79 1.94
C ASN A 133 2.50 -8.35 1.48
N ASP A 134 1.36 -7.83 1.89
CA ASP A 134 0.89 -6.48 1.51
C ASP A 134 1.51 -5.35 2.35
N GLY A 135 2.48 -5.67 3.20
CA GLY A 135 3.20 -4.73 4.05
C GLY A 135 4.63 -5.19 4.34
N ILE A 136 5.16 -4.72 5.44
CA ILE A 136 6.41 -5.23 6.02
C ILE A 136 6.15 -5.67 7.46
N ASP A 137 6.82 -6.74 7.89
CA ASP A 137 6.81 -7.17 9.29
C ASP A 137 8.11 -6.70 9.96
N ILE A 138 7.96 -5.88 11.00
CA ILE A 138 9.08 -5.29 11.74
C ILE A 138 9.14 -5.95 13.10
N ALA A 139 10.20 -6.72 13.38
CA ALA A 139 10.40 -7.36 14.68
C ALA A 139 10.39 -6.30 15.80
N ALA A 140 9.58 -6.53 16.82
CA ALA A 140 9.45 -5.63 17.94
C ALA A 140 9.03 -6.43 19.18
N SER A 141 9.69 -6.25 20.31
CA SER A 141 9.29 -6.92 21.56
C SER A 141 7.86 -6.55 21.92
N THR A 142 7.12 -7.50 22.49
CA THR A 142 5.77 -7.25 22.97
C THR A 142 5.75 -6.06 23.94
N GLY A 143 4.88 -5.09 23.68
CA GLY A 143 4.81 -3.84 24.46
C GLY A 143 5.71 -2.71 23.93
N SER A 144 6.45 -2.91 22.83
CA SER A 144 7.17 -1.82 22.17
C SER A 144 6.21 -0.75 21.68
N LYS A 145 6.60 0.53 21.80
CA LYS A 145 5.78 1.67 21.37
C LYS A 145 5.63 1.69 19.85
N VAL A 146 4.40 1.76 19.38
CA VAL A 146 4.05 1.96 17.97
C VAL A 146 3.52 3.38 17.80
N VAL A 147 4.11 4.13 16.88
CA VAL A 147 3.76 5.54 16.61
C VAL A 147 3.09 5.69 15.23
N ALA A 148 2.28 6.73 15.07
CA ALA A 148 1.69 7.10 13.79
C ALA A 148 2.80 7.53 12.81
N ALA A 149 2.90 6.85 11.68
CA ALA A 149 3.93 7.12 10.67
C ALA A 149 3.72 8.48 9.96
N TYR A 150 2.50 8.99 9.96
CA TYR A 150 2.13 10.33 9.49
C TYR A 150 0.84 10.79 10.19
N SER A 151 0.60 12.11 10.21
CA SER A 151 -0.60 12.71 10.80
C SER A 151 -1.86 12.30 10.03
N GLY A 152 -2.98 12.11 10.73
CA GLY A 152 -4.23 11.73 10.09
C GLY A 152 -5.36 11.42 11.05
N LYS A 153 -6.46 10.88 10.51
CA LYS A 153 -7.64 10.46 11.27
C LYS A 153 -7.71 8.94 11.34
N VAL A 154 -7.91 8.41 12.53
CA VAL A 154 -8.14 6.97 12.75
C VAL A 154 -9.51 6.60 12.18
N VAL A 155 -9.52 5.78 11.14
CA VAL A 155 -10.75 5.29 10.48
C VAL A 155 -11.16 3.90 10.97
N PHE A 156 -10.21 3.15 11.55
CA PHE A 156 -10.44 1.84 12.15
C PHE A 156 -9.51 1.62 13.35
N ALA A 157 -10.03 1.06 14.44
CA ALA A 157 -9.25 0.65 15.62
C ALA A 157 -9.99 -0.46 16.36
N SER A 158 -9.78 -1.71 15.94
CA SER A 158 -10.42 -2.90 16.52
C SER A 158 -9.64 -4.15 16.12
N GLU A 159 -10.12 -5.32 16.54
CA GLU A 159 -9.63 -6.60 16.07
C GLU A 159 -10.10 -6.85 14.63
N LEU A 160 -9.19 -7.38 13.79
CA LEU A 160 -9.44 -7.74 12.41
C LEU A 160 -8.93 -9.16 12.16
N LYS A 161 -9.80 -10.03 11.65
CA LYS A 161 -9.47 -11.45 11.39
C LYS A 161 -8.21 -11.57 10.56
N GLY A 162 -7.23 -12.34 11.03
CA GLY A 162 -5.94 -12.56 10.39
C GLY A 162 -4.90 -11.43 10.55
N TYR A 163 -5.32 -10.27 11.10
CA TYR A 163 -4.45 -9.14 11.41
C TYR A 163 -4.30 -8.89 12.92
N GLY A 164 -5.23 -9.42 13.74
CA GLY A 164 -5.32 -9.13 15.17
C GLY A 164 -5.72 -7.69 15.45
N ASN A 165 -5.30 -7.15 16.59
CA ASN A 165 -5.57 -5.75 16.93
C ASN A 165 -4.94 -4.82 15.90
N THR A 166 -5.78 -4.05 15.22
CA THR A 166 -5.42 -3.27 14.04
C THR A 166 -5.88 -1.82 14.18
N ILE A 167 -5.04 -0.90 13.73
CA ILE A 167 -5.37 0.52 13.54
C ILE A 167 -5.17 0.84 12.06
N ILE A 168 -6.11 1.61 11.48
CA ILE A 168 -5.97 2.22 10.15
C ILE A 168 -6.10 3.73 10.30
N ILE A 169 -5.10 4.45 9.78
CA ILE A 169 -5.07 5.91 9.77
C ILE A 169 -5.18 6.39 8.33
N GLN A 170 -6.20 7.21 8.04
CA GLN A 170 -6.34 7.95 6.80
C GLN A 170 -5.58 9.27 6.94
N HIS A 171 -4.66 9.56 6.02
CA HIS A 171 -3.82 10.75 6.05
C HIS A 171 -4.38 11.87 5.15
N ASN A 172 -4.86 11.48 3.96
CA ASN A 172 -5.52 12.34 2.98
C ASN A 172 -6.36 11.45 2.04
N ASP A 173 -6.88 11.97 0.96
CA ASP A 173 -7.71 11.21 0.00
C ASP A 173 -6.94 10.08 -0.72
N LYS A 174 -5.62 10.13 -0.69
CA LYS A 174 -4.75 9.20 -1.42
C LYS A 174 -4.11 8.14 -0.53
N TYR A 175 -3.67 8.51 0.68
CA TYR A 175 -2.83 7.64 1.52
C TYR A 175 -3.49 7.23 2.82
N ALA A 176 -3.29 5.96 3.18
CA ALA A 176 -3.59 5.41 4.49
C ALA A 176 -2.46 4.49 4.97
N THR A 177 -2.36 4.30 6.30
CA THR A 177 -1.44 3.32 6.90
C THR A 177 -2.19 2.34 7.78
N VAL A 178 -1.70 1.10 7.82
CA VAL A 178 -2.24 -0.01 8.63
C VAL A 178 -1.17 -0.44 9.63
N TYR A 179 -1.57 -0.58 10.89
CA TYR A 179 -0.76 -1.04 12.00
C TYR A 179 -1.46 -2.24 12.62
N ALA A 180 -0.96 -3.44 12.37
CA ALA A 180 -1.61 -4.68 12.77
C ALA A 180 -0.71 -5.54 13.65
N ASN A 181 -1.28 -6.59 14.23
CA ASN A 181 -0.63 -7.46 15.19
C ASN A 181 -0.29 -6.77 16.52
N ASN A 182 -1.00 -5.68 16.86
CA ASN A 182 -0.78 -4.94 18.08
C ASN A 182 -1.19 -5.78 19.32
N LYS A 183 -0.45 -5.64 20.43
CA LYS A 183 -0.91 -6.12 21.74
C LYS A 183 -2.17 -5.36 22.18
N SER A 184 -2.16 -4.04 21.97
CA SER A 184 -3.28 -3.16 22.31
C SER A 184 -3.28 -1.90 21.46
N ASN A 185 -4.48 -1.44 21.08
CA ASN A 185 -4.72 -0.16 20.46
C ASN A 185 -4.93 0.89 21.54
N LEU A 186 -4.24 2.03 21.46
CA LEU A 186 -4.31 3.12 22.45
C LEU A 186 -5.17 4.30 21.96
N VAL A 187 -5.61 4.24 20.70
CA VAL A 187 -6.48 5.24 20.08
C VAL A 187 -7.76 4.56 19.57
N LYS A 188 -8.83 5.34 19.41
CA LYS A 188 -10.15 4.86 18.94
C LYS A 188 -10.46 5.43 17.57
N ARG A 189 -11.37 4.80 16.83
CA ARG A 189 -11.93 5.33 15.59
C ARG A 189 -12.44 6.75 15.79
N GLY A 190 -12.12 7.64 14.86
CA GLY A 190 -12.47 9.06 14.90
C GLY A 190 -11.37 9.96 15.49
N ALA A 191 -10.41 9.42 16.24
CA ALA A 191 -9.31 10.21 16.80
C ALA A 191 -8.45 10.82 15.69
N VAL A 192 -7.99 12.06 15.90
CA VAL A 192 -6.98 12.73 15.07
C VAL A 192 -5.63 12.55 15.74
N VAL A 193 -4.64 12.10 14.99
CA VAL A 193 -3.30 11.81 15.49
C VAL A 193 -2.25 12.60 14.73
N LYS A 194 -1.15 12.94 15.40
CA LYS A 194 0.01 13.60 14.81
C LYS A 194 1.09 12.58 14.47
N THR A 195 1.93 12.89 13.49
CA THR A 195 3.15 12.11 13.19
C THR A 195 3.98 11.90 14.45
N GLY A 196 4.41 10.66 14.72
CA GLY A 196 5.17 10.30 15.92
C GLY A 196 4.33 10.11 17.18
N GLN A 197 3.01 10.36 17.16
CA GLN A 197 2.15 10.12 18.31
C GLN A 197 2.04 8.63 18.60
N LEU A 198 2.14 8.24 19.89
CA LEU A 198 1.92 6.88 20.35
C LEU A 198 0.46 6.46 20.08
N ILE A 199 0.27 5.35 19.35
CA ILE A 199 -1.06 4.87 18.94
C ILE A 199 -1.35 3.44 19.38
N ALA A 200 -0.30 2.61 19.56
CA ALA A 200 -0.45 1.20 19.93
C ALA A 200 0.79 0.68 20.68
N MET A 201 0.66 -0.52 21.23
CA MET A 201 1.77 -1.36 21.70
C MET A 201 1.90 -2.57 20.76
N ALA A 202 3.11 -2.88 20.30
CA ALA A 202 3.39 -4.04 19.47
C ALA A 202 3.12 -5.35 20.21
N GLY A 203 2.74 -6.40 19.49
CA GLY A 203 2.41 -7.66 20.09
C GLY A 203 2.46 -8.87 19.16
N ASN A 204 1.52 -9.79 19.38
CA ASN A 204 1.31 -10.99 18.60
C ASN A 204 -0.16 -11.40 18.69
N SER A 205 -1.06 -10.54 18.25
CA SER A 205 -2.52 -10.73 18.39
C SER A 205 -3.18 -11.36 17.17
N SER A 206 -2.46 -11.50 16.05
CA SER A 206 -3.05 -12.00 14.79
C SER A 206 -3.39 -13.49 14.81
N GLY A 207 -2.94 -14.24 15.84
CA GLY A 207 -3.13 -15.69 15.90
C GLY A 207 -2.32 -16.48 14.85
N VAL A 208 -1.55 -15.78 14.02
CA VAL A 208 -0.57 -16.41 13.13
C VAL A 208 0.57 -16.88 14.00
N THR A 209 0.91 -18.17 13.93
CA THR A 209 1.99 -18.83 14.68
C THR A 209 3.36 -18.32 14.22
N THR A 210 3.65 -17.05 14.45
CA THR A 210 5.00 -16.51 14.33
C THR A 210 5.65 -16.54 15.71
N THR A 211 6.82 -17.14 15.81
CA THR A 211 7.60 -17.18 17.06
C THR A 211 8.16 -15.82 17.45
N ILE A 212 8.16 -14.85 16.55
CA ILE A 212 8.74 -13.52 16.74
C ILE A 212 7.64 -12.46 16.82
N PRO A 213 7.48 -11.77 17.97
CA PRO A 213 6.59 -10.62 18.06
C PRO A 213 7.00 -9.53 17.06
N HIS A 214 6.04 -8.93 16.37
CA HIS A 214 6.30 -7.95 15.31
C HIS A 214 5.11 -7.00 15.11
N LEU A 215 5.39 -5.85 14.51
CA LEU A 215 4.38 -5.00 13.90
C LEU A 215 4.25 -5.37 12.42
N HIS A 216 3.04 -5.68 11.96
CA HIS A 216 2.72 -5.67 10.54
C HIS A 216 2.32 -4.26 10.12
N PHE A 217 3.05 -3.67 9.17
CA PHE A 217 2.88 -2.29 8.74
C PHE A 217 2.63 -2.20 7.24
N GLN A 218 1.53 -1.52 6.83
CA GLN A 218 1.23 -1.26 5.43
C GLN A 218 1.16 0.24 5.16
N ILE A 219 1.57 0.62 3.95
CA ILE A 219 1.21 1.89 3.31
C ILE A 219 0.27 1.57 2.16
N ARG A 220 -0.84 2.29 2.07
CA ARG A 220 -1.83 2.15 1.01
C ARG A 220 -1.97 3.47 0.27
N GLU A 221 -1.95 3.38 -1.05
CA GLU A 221 -2.22 4.48 -1.96
C GLU A 221 -3.48 4.13 -2.76
N GLU A 222 -4.53 4.94 -2.65
CA GLU A 222 -5.84 4.67 -3.29
C GLU A 222 -6.37 3.25 -2.99
N ASN A 223 -6.25 2.81 -1.76
CA ASN A 223 -6.58 1.48 -1.25
C ASN A 223 -5.68 0.33 -1.74
N GLN A 224 -4.73 0.57 -2.63
CA GLN A 224 -3.79 -0.44 -3.08
C GLN A 224 -2.57 -0.51 -2.14
N PRO A 225 -2.16 -1.70 -1.69
CA PRO A 225 -0.94 -1.85 -0.91
C PRO A 225 0.28 -1.44 -1.74
N ARG A 226 1.16 -0.63 -1.12
CA ARG A 226 2.42 -0.17 -1.69
C ARG A 226 3.59 -0.63 -0.83
N ASN A 227 4.75 -0.80 -1.42
CA ASN A 227 5.93 -1.23 -0.69
C ASN A 227 6.41 -0.15 0.30
N PRO A 228 6.29 -0.34 1.64
CA PRO A 228 6.65 0.69 2.59
C PRO A 228 8.10 1.16 2.48
N LEU A 229 9.00 0.30 1.98
CA LEU A 229 10.42 0.63 1.81
C LEU A 229 10.71 1.66 0.70
N PHE A 230 9.70 2.03 -0.10
CA PHE A 230 9.79 3.09 -1.10
C PHE A 230 9.38 4.45 -0.52
N TYR A 231 8.79 4.47 0.68
CA TYR A 231 8.23 5.66 1.35
C TYR A 231 8.93 5.99 2.66
N LEU A 232 9.47 5.00 3.34
CA LEU A 232 10.24 5.16 4.59
C LEU A 232 11.66 5.67 4.30
N PRO A 233 12.29 6.39 5.25
CA PRO A 233 13.67 6.89 5.13
C PRO A 233 14.71 5.81 4.85
#